data_3cd94f6bd207ea2e71fcf1f99f02845c
#
_entry.id   3cd94f6bd207ea2e71fcf1f99f02845c
#
_cell.length_a   1.000
_cell.length_b   1.000
_cell.length_c   1.000
_cell.angle_alpha   90.00
_cell.angle_beta   90.00
_cell.angle_gamma   90.00
#
_symmetry.space_group_name_H-M   'P 1'
#
loop_
_entity.id
_entity.type
_entity.pdbx_description
1 polymer ?
#
loop_
_entity_poly.entity_id
_entity_poly.type
_entity_poly.pdbx_seq_one_letter_code
_entity_poly.pdbx_strand_id
1 'polypeptide(L)'
;VCAALLPHVMLANLRALHGRGTKMDALGRYQAIGRWLTGRVTATADSGVAWVEELVRDLQIPRLRAYGVGEEHIAEVVAKAAKASSMKANPIALTTAELEQTLRAAL
;
A
#
# COMPACT_ATOMS: atom_id res chain seq x y z
N VAL A 1 -9.67 -9.16 0.72
CA VAL A 1 -9.65 -7.71 0.41
C VAL A 1 -8.35 -7.08 0.91
N CYS A 2 -8.02 -7.21 2.20
CA CYS A 2 -6.81 -6.59 2.74
C CYS A 2 -5.53 -7.08 2.04
N ALA A 3 -5.42 -8.35 1.75
CA ALA A 3 -4.25 -8.90 1.06
C ALA A 3 -4.11 -8.34 -0.36
N ALA A 4 -5.22 -8.11 -1.04
CA ALA A 4 -5.21 -7.52 -2.38
C ALA A 4 -4.75 -6.07 -2.36
N LEU A 5 -5.04 -5.34 -1.28
CA LEU A 5 -4.67 -3.93 -1.12
C LEU A 5 -3.24 -3.74 -0.62
N LEU A 6 -2.71 -4.67 0.14
CA LEU A 6 -1.46 -4.50 0.88
C LEU A 6 -0.28 -3.99 0.04
N PRO A 7 0.10 -4.62 -1.09
CA PRO A 7 1.24 -4.14 -1.87
C PRO A 7 1.01 -2.74 -2.44
N HIS A 8 -0.21 -2.41 -2.80
CA HIS A 8 -0.55 -1.10 -3.35
C HIS A 8 -0.51 -0.01 -2.29
N VAL A 9 -0.95 -0.32 -1.07
CA VAL A 9 -0.85 0.61 0.08
C VAL A 9 0.60 0.84 0.45
N MET A 10 1.41 -0.21 0.51
CA MET A 10 2.84 -0.09 0.79
C MET A 10 3.52 0.81 -0.24
N LEU A 11 3.25 0.60 -1.51
CA LEU A 11 3.82 1.40 -2.58
C LEU A 11 3.38 2.86 -2.51
N ALA A 12 2.09 3.11 -2.27
CA ALA A 12 1.56 4.46 -2.12
C ALA A 12 2.23 5.20 -0.96
N ASN A 13 2.37 4.54 0.18
CA ASN A 13 3.06 5.10 1.34
C ASN A 13 4.52 5.43 1.03
N LEU A 14 5.24 4.51 0.38
CA LEU A 14 6.63 4.76 0.01
C LEU A 14 6.78 5.95 -0.94
N ARG A 15 5.94 6.04 -1.94
CA ARG A 15 5.95 7.17 -2.88
C ARG A 15 5.70 8.49 -2.17
N ALA A 16 4.71 8.51 -1.27
CA ALA A 16 4.39 9.70 -0.50
C ALA A 16 5.53 10.09 0.45
N LEU A 17 6.14 9.12 1.13
CA LEU A 17 7.25 9.35 2.05
C LEU A 17 8.49 9.90 1.31
N HIS A 18 8.83 9.33 0.17
CA HIS A 18 9.93 9.81 -0.66
C HIS A 18 9.65 11.21 -1.21
N GLY A 19 8.44 11.43 -1.72
CA GLY A 19 8.06 12.70 -2.34
C GLY A 19 8.00 13.86 -1.36
N ARG A 20 7.52 13.63 -0.13
CA ARG A 20 7.39 14.67 0.89
C ARG A 20 8.62 14.83 1.76
N GLY A 21 9.43 13.78 1.92
CA GLY A 21 10.69 13.81 2.67
C GLY A 21 10.58 14.14 4.14
N THR A 22 9.41 13.94 4.77
CA THR A 22 9.13 14.43 6.13
C THR A 22 9.19 13.37 7.23
N LYS A 23 9.16 12.07 6.90
CA LYS A 23 9.10 10.99 7.89
C LYS A 23 10.15 9.92 7.63
N MET A 24 11.40 10.29 7.89
CA MET A 24 12.55 9.40 7.67
C MET A 24 12.48 8.10 8.48
N ASP A 25 11.90 8.16 9.70
CA ASP A 25 11.71 6.96 10.53
C ASP A 25 10.86 5.91 9.84
N ALA A 26 9.78 6.33 9.19
CA ALA A 26 8.89 5.41 8.47
C ALA A 26 9.60 4.75 7.30
N LEU A 27 10.43 5.49 6.56
CA LEU A 27 11.25 4.92 5.49
C LEU A 27 12.23 3.88 6.02
N GLY A 28 12.86 4.16 7.17
CA GLY A 28 13.76 3.22 7.82
C GLY A 28 13.06 1.93 8.23
N ARG A 29 11.82 2.03 8.72
CA ARG A 29 11.01 0.85 9.06
C ARG A 29 10.67 0.03 7.83
N TYR A 30 10.28 0.66 6.73
CA TYR A 30 10.02 -0.04 5.48
C TYR A 30 11.25 -0.75 4.96
N GLN A 31 12.43 -0.13 5.11
CA GLN A 31 13.69 -0.75 4.72
C GLN A 31 14.00 -1.99 5.57
N ALA A 32 13.77 -1.91 6.89
CA ALA A 32 13.92 -3.04 7.80
C ALA A 32 12.98 -4.19 7.42
N ILE A 33 11.72 -3.86 7.11
CA ILE A 33 10.73 -4.84 6.65
C ILE A 33 11.21 -5.51 5.36
N GLY A 34 11.77 -4.76 4.43
CA GLY A 34 12.34 -5.30 3.21
C GLY A 34 13.44 -6.33 3.47
N ARG A 35 14.32 -6.04 4.41
CA ARG A 35 15.38 -6.98 4.82
C ARG A 35 14.81 -8.24 5.45
N TRP A 36 13.82 -8.08 6.33
CA TRP A 36 13.20 -9.22 7.01
C TRP A 36 12.47 -10.14 6.05
N LEU A 37 11.68 -9.56 5.14
CA LEU A 37 10.91 -10.34 4.18
C LEU A 37 11.78 -11.08 3.18
N THR A 38 12.79 -10.41 2.65
CA THR A 38 13.67 -10.99 1.62
C THR A 38 14.81 -11.84 2.20
N GLY A 39 15.14 -11.64 3.46
CA GLY A 39 16.31 -12.27 4.11
C GLY A 39 17.64 -11.70 3.62
N ARG A 40 17.65 -10.58 2.91
CA ARG A 40 18.85 -9.97 2.35
C ARG A 40 19.18 -8.65 3.05
N VAL A 41 20.41 -8.49 3.50
CA VAL A 41 20.89 -7.29 4.21
C VAL A 41 20.90 -6.06 3.31
N THR A 42 21.05 -6.26 2.00
CA THR A 42 21.10 -5.20 1.00
C THR A 42 19.73 -4.80 0.45
N ALA A 43 18.65 -5.46 0.89
CA ALA A 43 17.31 -5.18 0.42
C ALA A 43 16.88 -3.77 0.82
N THR A 44 16.11 -3.14 -0.07
CA THR A 44 15.51 -1.82 0.15
C THR A 44 14.03 -1.95 0.50
N ALA A 45 13.38 -0.83 0.80
CA ALA A 45 11.94 -0.78 0.99
C ALA A 45 11.19 -1.27 -0.26
N ASP A 46 11.66 -0.89 -1.44
CA ASP A 46 11.07 -1.34 -2.71
C ASP A 46 11.18 -2.85 -2.90
N SER A 47 12.28 -3.45 -2.42
CA SER A 47 12.45 -4.91 -2.43
C SER A 47 11.37 -5.60 -1.60
N GLY A 48 10.99 -5.01 -0.48
CA GLY A 48 9.92 -5.52 0.37
C GLY A 48 8.56 -5.46 -0.32
N VAL A 49 8.26 -4.36 -1.00
CA VAL A 49 7.03 -4.23 -1.78
C VAL A 49 6.97 -5.26 -2.90
N ALA A 50 8.06 -5.42 -3.64
CA ALA A 50 8.15 -6.40 -4.72
C ALA A 50 7.94 -7.82 -4.19
N TRP A 51 8.50 -8.13 -3.03
CA TRP A 51 8.33 -9.43 -2.38
C TRP A 51 6.85 -9.70 -2.04
N VAL A 52 6.16 -8.70 -1.49
CA VAL A 52 4.72 -8.82 -1.18
C VAL A 52 3.89 -8.96 -2.44
N GLU A 53 4.21 -8.20 -3.49
CA GLU A 53 3.52 -8.32 -4.79
C GLU A 53 3.66 -9.72 -5.37
N GLU A 54 4.85 -10.29 -5.31
CA GLU A 54 5.10 -11.65 -5.78
C GLU A 54 4.33 -12.67 -4.96
N LEU A 55 4.31 -12.53 -3.63
CA LEU A 55 3.54 -13.40 -2.75
C LEU A 55 2.04 -13.37 -3.06
N VAL A 56 1.49 -12.18 -3.24
CA VAL A 56 0.07 -12.02 -3.60
C VAL A 56 -0.25 -12.74 -4.91
N ARG A 57 0.66 -12.64 -5.87
CA ARG A 57 0.53 -13.30 -7.17
C ARG A 57 0.63 -14.81 -7.03
N ASP A 58 1.62 -15.31 -6.29
CA ASP A 58 1.85 -16.73 -6.08
C ASP A 58 0.70 -17.42 -5.32
N LEU A 59 0.11 -16.71 -4.35
CA LEU A 59 -1.04 -17.20 -3.60
C LEU A 59 -2.36 -17.03 -4.36
N GLN A 60 -2.31 -16.44 -5.55
CA GLN A 60 -3.50 -16.20 -6.37
C GLN A 60 -4.58 -15.41 -5.63
N ILE A 61 -4.17 -14.41 -4.85
CA ILE A 61 -5.11 -13.52 -4.15
C ILE A 61 -5.93 -12.77 -5.21
N PRO A 62 -7.27 -12.87 -5.16
CA PRO A 62 -8.12 -12.20 -6.14
C PRO A 62 -8.04 -10.69 -6.02
N ARG A 63 -8.18 -10.01 -7.14
CA ARG A 63 -8.28 -8.54 -7.17
C ARG A 63 -9.65 -8.10 -6.65
N LEU A 64 -9.77 -6.81 -6.33
CA LEU A 64 -11.01 -6.29 -5.73
C LEU A 64 -12.24 -6.46 -6.60
N ARG A 65 -12.09 -6.50 -7.93
CA ARG A 65 -13.21 -6.77 -8.84
C ARG A 65 -13.89 -8.10 -8.56
N ALA A 66 -13.14 -9.10 -8.13
CA ALA A 66 -13.70 -10.40 -7.77
C ALA A 66 -14.67 -10.33 -6.59
N TYR A 67 -14.57 -9.27 -5.78
CA TYR A 67 -15.44 -9.03 -4.63
C TYR A 67 -16.54 -8.01 -4.92
N GLY A 68 -16.74 -7.65 -6.17
CA GLY A 68 -17.81 -6.73 -6.57
C GLY A 68 -17.43 -5.25 -6.48
N VAL A 69 -16.16 -4.93 -6.25
CA VAL A 69 -15.70 -3.53 -6.24
C VAL A 69 -15.35 -3.10 -7.65
N GLY A 70 -15.94 -2.03 -8.12
CA GLY A 70 -15.67 -1.48 -9.43
C GLY A 70 -15.34 0.00 -9.38
N GLU A 71 -15.04 0.58 -10.54
CA GLU A 71 -14.69 1.99 -10.70
C GLU A 71 -15.73 2.92 -10.07
N GLU A 72 -17.00 2.55 -10.16
CA GLU A 72 -18.14 3.32 -9.64
C GLU A 72 -18.13 3.44 -8.10
N HIS A 73 -17.44 2.57 -7.41
CA HIS A 73 -17.37 2.55 -5.95
C HIS A 73 -16.19 3.37 -5.38
N ILE A 74 -15.23 3.74 -6.22
CA ILE A 74 -13.97 4.33 -5.76
C ILE A 74 -14.21 5.61 -4.96
N ALA A 75 -15.00 6.55 -5.48
CA ALA A 75 -15.22 7.83 -4.82
C ALA A 75 -15.83 7.65 -3.42
N GLU A 76 -16.81 6.75 -3.28
CA GLU A 76 -17.44 6.48 -1.99
C GLU A 76 -16.49 5.82 -1.00
N VAL A 77 -15.77 4.81 -1.46
CA VAL A 77 -14.80 4.09 -0.61
C VAL A 77 -13.70 5.02 -0.13
N VAL A 78 -13.17 5.86 -1.01
CA VAL A 78 -12.13 6.83 -0.65
C VAL A 78 -12.66 7.84 0.38
N ALA A 79 -13.87 8.36 0.20
CA ALA A 79 -14.45 9.30 1.14
C ALA A 79 -14.62 8.68 2.54
N LYS A 80 -15.04 7.43 2.61
CA LYS A 80 -15.18 6.69 3.87
C LYS A 80 -13.81 6.36 4.48
N ALA A 81 -12.87 5.93 3.66
CA ALA A 81 -11.52 5.58 4.11
C ALA A 81 -10.80 6.80 4.71
N ALA A 82 -10.93 7.95 4.09
CA ALA A 82 -10.30 9.17 4.56
C ALA A 82 -10.78 9.58 5.96
N LYS A 83 -12.01 9.22 6.33
CA LYS A 83 -12.60 9.51 7.65
C LYS A 83 -12.43 8.39 8.66
N ALA A 84 -11.96 7.23 8.24
CA ALA A 84 -11.81 6.08 9.13
C ALA A 84 -10.73 6.35 10.19
N SER A 85 -11.02 6.01 11.44
CA SER A 85 -10.06 6.21 12.54
C SER A 85 -8.76 5.43 12.34
N SER A 86 -8.84 4.26 11.72
CA SER A 86 -7.66 3.44 11.40
C SER A 86 -6.70 4.12 10.42
N MET A 87 -7.19 5.04 9.60
CA MET A 87 -6.35 5.76 8.66
C MET A 87 -5.35 6.68 9.38
N LYS A 88 -5.65 7.11 10.60
CA LYS A 88 -4.75 7.95 11.39
C LYS A 88 -3.45 7.23 11.76
N ALA A 89 -3.45 5.91 11.79
CA ALA A 89 -2.27 5.10 12.08
C ALA A 89 -1.35 4.91 10.86
N ASN A 90 -1.79 5.32 9.68
CA ASN A 90 -0.95 5.22 8.49
C ASN A 90 0.29 6.10 8.66
N PRO A 91 1.48 5.65 8.22
CA PRO A 91 2.72 6.38 8.43
C PRO A 91 2.77 7.77 7.81
N ILE A 92 1.92 8.05 6.84
CA ILE A 92 1.79 9.37 6.22
C ILE A 92 0.34 9.59 5.79
N ALA A 93 -0.12 10.84 5.87
CA ALA A 93 -1.46 11.19 5.39
C ALA A 93 -1.48 11.15 3.86
N LEU A 94 -2.29 10.27 3.30
CA LEU A 94 -2.46 10.16 1.86
C LEU A 94 -3.53 11.11 1.37
N THR A 95 -3.30 11.72 0.21
CA THR A 95 -4.29 12.59 -0.44
C THR A 95 -5.42 11.75 -1.03
N THR A 96 -6.54 12.40 -1.36
CA THR A 96 -7.65 11.76 -2.06
C THR A 96 -7.17 11.10 -3.36
N ALA A 97 -6.34 11.79 -4.14
CA ALA A 97 -5.80 11.25 -5.38
C ALA A 97 -4.96 10.00 -5.15
N GLU A 98 -4.13 9.99 -4.11
CA GLU A 98 -3.31 8.83 -3.75
C GLU A 98 -4.17 7.64 -3.33
N LEU A 99 -5.23 7.87 -2.57
CA LEU A 99 -6.17 6.82 -2.17
C LEU A 99 -6.91 6.24 -3.39
N GLU A 100 -7.34 7.11 -4.31
CA GLU A 100 -8.00 6.67 -5.54
C GLU A 100 -7.08 5.82 -6.40
N GLN A 101 -5.83 6.24 -6.59
CA GLN A 101 -4.85 5.49 -7.36
C GLN A 101 -4.57 4.11 -6.74
N THR A 102 -4.49 4.06 -5.41
CA THR A 102 -4.28 2.80 -4.68
C THR A 102 -5.42 1.82 -4.93
N LEU A 103 -6.66 2.29 -4.85
CA LEU A 103 -7.83 1.45 -5.12
C LEU A 103 -7.88 0.98 -6.57
N ARG A 104 -7.62 1.87 -7.52
CA ARG A 104 -7.60 1.52 -8.94
C ARG A 104 -6.57 0.45 -9.25
N ALA A 105 -5.38 0.58 -8.65
CA ALA A 105 -4.32 -0.41 -8.84
C ALA A 105 -4.71 -1.79 -8.33
N ALA A 106 -5.56 -1.86 -7.30
CA ALA A 106 -6.02 -3.12 -6.71
C ALA A 106 -7.25 -3.72 -7.40
N LEU A 107 -7.92 -2.99 -8.30
CA LEU A 107 -9.03 -3.51 -9.07
C LEU A 107 -8.55 -4.55 -10.07
#